data_a1bb52f50224357906629ad86af92de8
#
_entry.id   a1bb52f50224357906629ad86af92de8
#
_cell.length_a   1.000
_cell.length_b   1.000
_cell.length_c   1.000
_cell.angle_alpha   90.00
_cell.angle_beta   90.00
_cell.angle_gamma   90.00
#
_symmetry.space_group_name_H-M   'P 1'
#
loop_
_entity.id
_entity.type
_entity.pdbx_description
1 polymer ?
#
loop_
_entity_poly.entity_id
_entity_poly.type
_entity_poly.pdbx_seq_one_letter_code
_entity_poly.pdbx_strand_id
1 'polypeptide(L)'
;TAEEVLINWEELKKKEKRQETQTEVMQSVPEALPALIRARKVQKKAADVGFDFPVTADAMRKVYEEVQELEQAVRENGEIEEEFGDILFALVNISRFLKINPEFALTKAIKKFINRFEYIEKSALLEGKALSEMSLEEMDLLWDEAKIKLNPMQ
;
A
#
# COMPACT_ATOMS: atom_id res chain seq x y z
N THR A 1 16.06 -13.43 -24.97
CA THR A 1 15.88 -12.15 -24.23
C THR A 1 15.64 -12.44 -22.75
N ALA A 2 15.83 -11.45 -21.90
CA ALA A 2 15.53 -11.56 -20.47
C ALA A 2 14.06 -11.93 -20.21
N GLU A 3 13.17 -11.49 -21.09
CA GLU A 3 11.75 -11.78 -21.06
C GLU A 3 11.46 -13.25 -21.41
N GLU A 4 12.13 -13.81 -22.41
CA GLU A 4 12.05 -15.24 -22.76
C GLU A 4 12.61 -16.14 -21.65
N VAL A 5 13.68 -15.70 -20.99
CA VAL A 5 14.26 -16.42 -19.84
C VAL A 5 13.28 -16.43 -18.66
N LEU A 6 12.62 -15.31 -18.38
CA LEU A 6 11.60 -15.23 -17.31
C LEU A 6 10.40 -16.12 -17.60
N ILE A 7 9.91 -16.15 -18.84
CA ILE A 7 8.81 -17.02 -19.27
C ILE A 7 9.20 -18.49 -19.10
N ASN A 8 10.39 -18.88 -19.51
CA ASN A 8 10.90 -20.24 -19.33
C ASN A 8 11.04 -20.65 -17.86
N TRP A 9 11.52 -19.73 -17.02
CA TRP A 9 11.62 -19.97 -15.58
C TRP A 9 10.24 -20.18 -14.93
N GLU A 10 9.27 -19.40 -15.33
CA GLU A 10 7.90 -19.50 -14.81
C GLU A 10 7.25 -20.83 -15.26
N GLU A 11 7.49 -21.27 -16.48
CA GLU A 11 7.01 -22.57 -16.96
C GLU A 11 7.67 -23.74 -16.24
N LEU A 12 8.96 -23.67 -15.95
CA LEU A 12 9.67 -24.67 -15.16
C LEU A 12 9.12 -24.77 -13.74
N LYS A 13 8.86 -23.61 -13.09
CA LYS A 13 8.23 -23.56 -11.76
C LYS A 13 6.83 -24.16 -11.76
N LYS A 14 6.04 -23.94 -12.81
CA LYS A 14 4.72 -24.56 -12.96
C LYS A 14 4.82 -26.08 -13.02
N LYS A 15 5.77 -26.61 -13.78
CA LYS A 15 6.01 -28.06 -13.88
C LYS A 15 6.45 -28.66 -12.55
N GLU A 16 7.37 -28.03 -11.85
CA GLU A 16 7.84 -28.49 -10.53
C GLU A 16 6.73 -28.51 -9.48
N LYS A 17 5.84 -27.52 -9.48
CA LYS A 17 4.68 -27.42 -8.56
C LYS A 17 3.44 -28.13 -9.10
N ARG A 18 3.49 -28.79 -10.25
CA ARG A 18 2.34 -29.39 -10.94
C ARG A 18 1.22 -28.39 -11.24
N GLN A 19 1.59 -27.15 -11.55
CA GLN A 19 0.66 -26.07 -11.92
C GLN A 19 0.57 -26.01 -13.44
N GLU A 20 -0.65 -25.98 -13.99
CA GLU A 20 -0.90 -25.98 -15.43
C GLU A 20 -1.15 -24.55 -15.97
N THR A 21 -1.68 -23.66 -15.13
CA THR A 21 -2.05 -22.30 -15.56
C THR A 21 -1.40 -21.23 -14.70
N GLN A 22 -1.28 -20.01 -15.26
CA GLN A 22 -0.77 -18.87 -14.50
C GLN A 22 -1.73 -18.47 -13.37
N THR A 23 -3.03 -18.68 -13.55
CA THR A 23 -4.02 -18.48 -12.48
C THR A 23 -3.73 -19.39 -11.30
N GLU A 24 -3.41 -20.67 -11.53
CA GLU A 24 -3.01 -21.58 -10.44
C GLU A 24 -1.74 -21.14 -9.74
N VAL A 25 -0.77 -20.57 -10.48
CA VAL A 25 0.43 -19.96 -9.90
C VAL A 25 0.07 -18.80 -8.98
N MET A 26 -0.84 -17.92 -9.40
CA MET A 26 -1.34 -16.82 -8.56
C MET A 26 -2.08 -17.33 -7.31
N GLN A 27 -2.93 -18.35 -7.49
CA GLN A 27 -3.69 -18.97 -6.40
C GLN A 27 -2.79 -19.72 -5.40
N SER A 28 -1.58 -20.12 -5.81
CA SER A 28 -0.59 -20.73 -4.92
C SER A 28 0.08 -19.75 -3.95
N VAL A 29 -0.09 -18.46 -4.14
CA VAL A 29 0.36 -17.46 -3.16
C VAL A 29 -0.41 -17.67 -1.86
N PRO A 30 0.25 -17.90 -0.71
CA PRO A 30 -0.42 -18.28 0.52
C PRO A 30 -1.43 -17.24 0.99
N GLU A 31 -2.65 -17.67 1.31
CA GLU A 31 -3.72 -16.79 1.82
C GLU A 31 -3.41 -16.25 3.22
N ALA A 32 -2.55 -16.92 3.98
CA ALA A 32 -2.13 -16.50 5.31
C ALA A 32 -1.17 -15.30 5.31
N LEU A 33 -0.61 -14.92 4.16
CA LEU A 33 0.25 -13.74 4.05
C LEU A 33 -0.55 -12.46 4.32
N PRO A 34 0.09 -11.41 4.90
CA PRO A 34 -0.50 -10.08 4.97
C PRO A 34 -0.98 -9.60 3.60
N ALA A 35 -2.15 -8.96 3.54
CA ALA A 35 -2.83 -8.66 2.27
C ALA A 35 -1.98 -7.82 1.30
N LEU A 36 -1.20 -6.86 1.79
CA LEU A 36 -0.33 -6.04 0.94
C LEU A 36 0.80 -6.86 0.31
N ILE A 37 1.40 -7.78 1.07
CA ILE A 37 2.42 -8.70 0.57
C ILE A 37 1.81 -9.68 -0.44
N ARG A 38 0.64 -10.23 -0.12
CA ARG A 38 -0.08 -11.16 -1.01
C ARG A 38 -0.41 -10.49 -2.34
N ALA A 39 -0.96 -9.27 -2.31
CA ALA A 39 -1.27 -8.49 -3.51
C ALA A 39 -0.01 -8.28 -4.38
N ARG A 40 1.11 -7.88 -3.77
CA ARG A 40 2.38 -7.68 -4.47
C ARG A 40 2.87 -8.95 -5.15
N LYS A 41 2.78 -10.09 -4.46
CA LYS A 41 3.19 -11.41 -5.02
C LYS A 41 2.31 -11.83 -6.18
N VAL A 42 1.00 -11.65 -6.08
CA VAL A 42 0.04 -11.96 -7.15
C VAL A 42 0.32 -11.08 -8.38
N GLN A 43 0.52 -9.78 -8.19
CA GLN A 43 0.87 -8.85 -9.27
C GLN A 43 2.18 -9.22 -9.95
N LYS A 44 3.18 -9.64 -9.17
CA LYS A 44 4.46 -10.12 -9.71
C LYS A 44 4.25 -11.34 -10.63
N LYS A 45 3.37 -12.26 -10.25
CA LYS A 45 3.04 -13.44 -11.07
C LYS A 45 2.35 -13.06 -12.39
N ALA A 46 1.53 -12.02 -12.38
CA ALA A 46 0.96 -11.48 -13.62
C ALA A 46 2.04 -10.82 -14.50
N ALA A 47 2.93 -10.05 -13.88
CA ALA A 47 4.03 -9.40 -14.58
C ALA A 47 5.01 -10.40 -15.22
N ASP A 48 5.25 -11.55 -14.58
CA ASP A 48 6.16 -12.59 -15.07
C ASP A 48 5.74 -13.16 -16.44
N VAL A 49 4.47 -13.06 -16.80
CA VAL A 49 3.95 -13.46 -18.13
C VAL A 49 3.59 -12.28 -19.03
N GLY A 50 4.07 -11.09 -18.71
CA GLY A 50 3.91 -9.90 -19.54
C GLY A 50 2.66 -9.07 -19.27
N PHE A 51 1.84 -9.44 -18.27
CA PHE A 51 0.69 -8.64 -17.87
C PHE A 51 1.10 -7.61 -16.81
N ASP A 52 1.62 -6.49 -17.28
CA ASP A 52 2.13 -5.39 -16.45
C ASP A 52 2.05 -4.05 -17.16
N PHE A 53 2.13 -2.96 -16.40
CA PHE A 53 2.32 -1.64 -16.98
C PHE A 53 3.73 -1.51 -17.57
N PRO A 54 3.88 -0.82 -18.71
CA PRO A 54 5.20 -0.66 -19.31
C PRO A 54 6.14 0.26 -18.52
N VAL A 55 5.59 1.25 -17.80
CA VAL A 55 6.37 2.23 -17.03
C VAL A 55 5.66 2.63 -15.75
N THR A 56 6.43 3.10 -14.78
CA THR A 56 5.92 3.57 -13.46
C THR A 56 4.85 4.65 -13.59
N ALA A 57 4.98 5.56 -14.57
CA ALA A 57 4.00 6.62 -14.79
C ALA A 57 2.60 6.10 -15.09
N ASP A 58 2.49 4.96 -15.79
CA ASP A 58 1.19 4.35 -16.08
C ASP A 58 0.58 3.72 -14.83
N ALA A 59 1.40 3.08 -13.99
CA ALA A 59 0.96 2.58 -12.70
C ALA A 59 0.49 3.71 -11.77
N MET A 60 1.16 4.86 -11.78
CA MET A 60 0.75 6.05 -11.03
C MET A 60 -0.58 6.60 -11.53
N ARG A 61 -0.77 6.70 -12.86
CA ARG A 61 -2.04 7.14 -13.45
C ARG A 61 -3.21 6.26 -13.01
N LYS A 62 -3.00 4.96 -12.93
CA LYS A 62 -4.04 4.03 -12.48
C LYS A 62 -4.54 4.38 -11.06
N VAL A 63 -3.67 4.77 -10.14
CA VAL A 63 -4.10 5.21 -8.81
C VAL A 63 -5.03 6.41 -8.88
N TYR A 64 -4.74 7.41 -9.71
CA TYR A 64 -5.62 8.56 -9.88
C TYR A 64 -7.00 8.17 -10.47
N GLU A 65 -7.02 7.24 -11.40
CA GLU A 65 -8.27 6.69 -11.94
C GLU A 65 -9.11 6.03 -10.85
N GLU A 66 -8.51 5.15 -10.05
CA GLU A 66 -9.21 4.46 -8.94
C GLU A 66 -9.71 5.45 -7.87
N VAL A 67 -8.97 6.51 -7.58
CA VAL A 67 -9.44 7.56 -6.68
C VAL A 67 -10.69 8.26 -7.23
N GLN A 68 -10.72 8.57 -8.53
CA GLN A 68 -11.89 9.16 -9.16
C GLN A 68 -13.10 8.23 -9.17
N GLU A 69 -12.88 6.93 -9.38
CA GLU A 69 -13.93 5.91 -9.32
C GLU A 69 -14.50 5.80 -7.89
N LEU A 70 -13.65 5.84 -6.86
CA LEU A 70 -14.13 5.91 -5.47
C LEU A 70 -14.94 7.18 -5.20
N GLU A 71 -14.48 8.35 -5.64
CA GLU A 71 -15.24 9.60 -5.48
C GLU A 71 -16.62 9.52 -6.15
N GLN A 72 -16.70 8.92 -7.33
CA GLN A 72 -17.96 8.70 -8.02
C GLN A 72 -18.85 7.71 -7.26
N ALA A 73 -18.31 6.58 -6.81
CA ALA A 73 -19.06 5.60 -6.03
C ALA A 73 -19.64 6.20 -4.74
N VAL A 74 -18.88 7.07 -4.06
CA VAL A 74 -19.37 7.79 -2.86
C VAL A 74 -20.54 8.72 -3.21
N ARG A 75 -20.48 9.44 -4.35
CA ARG A 75 -21.55 10.33 -4.78
C ARG A 75 -22.82 9.60 -5.21
N GLU A 76 -22.67 8.42 -5.79
CA GLU A 76 -23.75 7.68 -6.44
C GLU A 76 -24.27 6.49 -5.61
N ASN A 77 -23.78 6.30 -4.37
CA ASN A 77 -24.02 5.10 -3.55
C ASN A 77 -23.67 3.79 -4.28
N GLY A 78 -22.53 3.79 -4.99
CA GLY A 78 -22.01 2.62 -5.70
C GLY A 78 -21.23 1.66 -4.79
N GLU A 79 -20.39 0.83 -5.39
CA GLU A 79 -19.61 -0.22 -4.71
C GLU A 79 -18.34 0.36 -4.03
N ILE A 80 -18.53 1.10 -2.94
CA ILE A 80 -17.46 1.85 -2.25
C ILE A 80 -16.33 0.94 -1.77
N GLU A 81 -16.67 -0.24 -1.23
CA GLU A 81 -15.66 -1.21 -0.73
C GLU A 81 -14.79 -1.75 -1.86
N GLU A 82 -15.39 -2.03 -3.02
CA GLU A 82 -14.68 -2.48 -4.22
C GLU A 82 -13.67 -1.41 -4.68
N GLU A 83 -14.14 -0.18 -4.88
CA GLU A 83 -13.29 0.93 -5.34
C GLU A 83 -12.16 1.25 -4.34
N PHE A 84 -12.45 1.16 -3.06
CA PHE A 84 -11.42 1.32 -2.04
C PHE A 84 -10.34 0.22 -2.12
N GLY A 85 -10.77 -1.02 -2.34
CA GLY A 85 -9.87 -2.15 -2.55
C GLY A 85 -8.98 -1.97 -3.78
N ASP A 86 -9.55 -1.46 -4.86
CA ASP A 86 -8.83 -1.20 -6.12
C ASP A 86 -7.76 -0.12 -5.97
N ILE A 87 -8.01 0.92 -5.17
CA ILE A 87 -6.99 1.92 -4.80
C ILE A 87 -5.82 1.26 -4.06
N LEU A 88 -6.11 0.45 -3.05
CA LEU A 88 -5.06 -0.25 -2.29
C LEU A 88 -4.24 -1.16 -3.20
N PHE A 89 -4.90 -1.88 -4.09
CA PHE A 89 -4.26 -2.77 -5.05
C PHE A 89 -3.37 -2.00 -6.04
N ALA A 90 -3.83 -0.87 -6.55
CA ALA A 90 -3.05 0.00 -7.44
C ALA A 90 -1.83 0.61 -6.73
N LEU A 91 -1.97 1.02 -5.46
CA LEU A 91 -0.84 1.50 -4.64
C LEU A 91 0.21 0.42 -4.41
N VAL A 92 -0.22 -0.81 -4.12
CA VAL A 92 0.71 -1.94 -3.99
C VAL A 92 1.44 -2.18 -5.31
N ASN A 93 0.78 -2.03 -6.45
CA ASN A 93 1.43 -2.19 -7.75
C ASN A 93 2.56 -1.17 -7.97
N ILE A 94 2.37 0.08 -7.57
CA ILE A 94 3.45 1.09 -7.59
C ILE A 94 4.64 0.62 -6.75
N SER A 95 4.41 -0.01 -5.61
CA SER A 95 5.49 -0.49 -4.75
C SER A 95 6.43 -1.47 -5.46
N ARG A 96 5.93 -2.26 -6.42
CA ARG A 96 6.75 -3.16 -7.23
C ARG A 96 7.72 -2.38 -8.12
N PHE A 97 7.21 -1.34 -8.81
CA PHE A 97 8.02 -0.50 -9.69
C PHE A 97 9.11 0.26 -8.94
N LEU A 98 8.79 0.71 -7.73
CA LEU A 98 9.71 1.46 -6.87
C LEU A 98 10.60 0.56 -5.99
N LYS A 99 10.43 -0.76 -6.07
CA LYS A 99 11.15 -1.75 -5.25
C LYS A 99 10.99 -1.51 -3.74
N ILE A 100 9.80 -1.11 -3.33
CA ILE A 100 9.41 -0.87 -1.95
C ILE A 100 8.62 -2.08 -1.45
N ASN A 101 8.85 -2.47 -0.20
CA ASN A 101 7.99 -3.42 0.49
C ASN A 101 6.77 -2.65 1.05
N PRO A 102 5.54 -2.86 0.56
CA PRO A 102 4.37 -2.09 0.97
C PRO A 102 3.98 -2.34 2.42
N GLU A 103 4.19 -3.54 2.94
CA GLU A 103 3.92 -3.89 4.34
C GLU A 103 4.85 -3.12 5.28
N PHE A 104 6.15 -3.07 4.97
CA PHE A 104 7.09 -2.29 5.75
C PHE A 104 6.83 -0.79 5.67
N ALA A 105 6.48 -0.28 4.50
CA ALA A 105 6.14 1.13 4.31
C ALA A 105 4.94 1.52 5.19
N LEU A 106 3.88 0.72 5.18
CA LEU A 106 2.70 0.97 6.01
C LEU A 106 3.00 0.82 7.50
N THR A 107 3.75 -0.20 7.89
CA THR A 107 4.19 -0.41 9.29
C THR A 107 4.98 0.80 9.80
N LYS A 108 5.89 1.36 9.01
CA LYS A 108 6.61 2.59 9.35
C LYS A 108 5.68 3.80 9.49
N ALA A 109 4.69 3.92 8.61
CA ALA A 109 3.71 4.99 8.68
C ALA A 109 2.86 4.90 9.97
N ILE A 110 2.43 3.69 10.34
CA ILE A 110 1.71 3.43 11.59
C ILE A 110 2.55 3.85 12.80
N LYS A 111 3.80 3.40 12.85
CA LYS A 111 4.71 3.74 13.96
C LYS A 111 4.94 5.25 14.06
N LYS A 112 5.16 5.90 12.92
CA LYS A 112 5.32 7.35 12.86
C LYS A 112 4.07 8.08 13.39
N PHE A 113 2.88 7.63 13.01
CA PHE A 113 1.62 8.18 13.50
C PHE A 113 1.51 8.05 15.02
N ILE A 114 1.76 6.86 15.56
CA ILE A 114 1.71 6.59 17.01
C ILE A 114 2.70 7.50 17.76
N ASN A 115 3.93 7.62 17.29
CA ASN A 115 4.94 8.45 17.94
C ASN A 115 4.56 9.94 17.96
N ARG A 116 3.97 10.44 16.85
CA ARG A 116 3.49 11.83 16.80
C ARG A 116 2.27 12.04 17.69
N PHE A 117 1.37 11.07 17.77
CA PHE A 117 0.22 11.13 18.67
C PHE A 117 0.67 11.11 20.15
N GLU A 118 1.65 10.28 20.50
CA GLU A 118 2.26 10.28 21.83
C GLU A 118 2.84 11.66 22.20
N TYR A 119 3.44 12.34 21.25
CA TYR A 119 3.92 13.71 21.47
C TYR A 119 2.77 14.66 21.84
N ILE A 120 1.63 14.58 21.14
CA ILE A 120 0.44 15.38 21.46
C ILE A 120 -0.04 15.07 22.88
N GLU A 121 -0.15 13.81 23.21
CA GLU A 121 -0.65 13.34 24.52
C GLU A 121 0.26 13.80 25.66
N LYS A 122 1.56 13.66 25.52
CA LYS A 122 2.55 14.13 26.49
C LYS A 122 2.52 15.66 26.64
N SER A 123 2.35 16.39 25.55
CA SER A 123 2.24 17.86 25.57
C SER A 123 0.97 18.32 26.28
N ALA A 124 -0.15 17.67 26.03
CA ALA A 124 -1.41 17.94 26.73
C ALA A 124 -1.28 17.70 28.25
N LEU A 125 -0.65 16.59 28.61
CA LEU A 125 -0.42 16.23 30.02
C LEU A 125 0.45 17.27 30.76
N LEU A 126 1.50 17.79 30.09
CA LEU A 126 2.35 18.85 30.63
C LEU A 126 1.58 20.16 30.86
N GLU A 127 0.57 20.45 30.04
CA GLU A 127 -0.32 21.61 30.21
C GLU A 127 -1.46 21.34 31.20
N GLY A 128 -1.56 20.15 31.77
CA GLY A 128 -2.64 19.76 32.66
C GLY A 128 -3.98 19.58 31.98
N LYS A 129 -4.00 19.35 30.68
CA LYS A 129 -5.20 19.13 29.87
C LYS A 129 -5.39 17.66 29.55
N ALA A 130 -6.63 17.18 29.56
CA ALA A 130 -6.99 15.92 28.94
C ALA A 130 -7.11 16.09 27.42
N LEU A 131 -6.82 15.07 26.63
CA LEU A 131 -6.99 15.13 25.16
C LEU A 131 -8.41 15.51 24.75
N SER A 132 -9.43 15.05 25.50
CA SER A 132 -10.84 15.39 25.28
C SER A 132 -11.17 16.87 25.48
N GLU A 133 -10.30 17.62 26.13
CA GLU A 133 -10.43 19.07 26.36
C GLU A 133 -9.74 19.91 25.32
N MET A 134 -8.99 19.27 24.42
CA MET A 134 -8.26 19.93 23.34
C MET A 134 -9.12 20.04 22.08
N SER A 135 -9.01 21.18 21.38
CA SER A 135 -9.57 21.31 20.04
C SER A 135 -8.72 20.59 19.01
N LEU A 136 -9.31 20.31 17.86
CA LEU A 136 -8.56 19.74 16.72
C LEU A 136 -7.42 20.67 16.30
N GLU A 137 -7.66 21.97 16.28
CA GLU A 137 -6.67 22.99 15.93
C GLU A 137 -5.46 22.99 16.89
N GLU A 138 -5.70 22.84 18.20
CA GLU A 138 -4.63 22.71 19.19
C GLU A 138 -3.82 21.42 18.96
N MET A 139 -4.49 20.30 18.68
CA MET A 139 -3.81 19.02 18.37
C MET A 139 -3.02 19.10 17.09
N ASP A 140 -3.52 19.75 16.03
CA ASP A 140 -2.83 19.93 14.75
C ASP A 140 -1.55 20.77 14.91
N LEU A 141 -1.55 21.79 15.74
CA LEU A 141 -0.34 22.56 16.05
C LEU A 141 0.73 21.68 16.69
N LEU A 142 0.34 20.83 17.64
CA LEU A 142 1.25 19.90 18.31
C LEU A 142 1.71 18.80 17.35
N TRP A 143 0.85 18.38 16.43
CA TRP A 143 1.22 17.45 15.36
C TRP A 143 2.32 18.04 14.45
N ASP A 144 2.20 19.28 14.06
CA ASP A 144 3.20 19.98 13.26
C ASP A 144 4.52 20.17 14.03
N GLU A 145 4.46 20.47 15.33
CA GLU A 145 5.65 20.46 16.19
C GLU A 145 6.32 19.07 16.24
N ALA A 146 5.52 18.01 16.35
CA ALA A 146 6.03 16.63 16.37
C ALA A 146 6.77 16.29 15.09
N LYS A 147 6.28 16.74 13.93
CA LYS A 147 6.97 16.53 12.64
C LYS A 147 8.38 17.11 12.65
N ILE A 148 8.56 18.27 13.25
CA ILE A 148 9.84 18.96 13.31
C ILE A 148 10.76 18.31 14.34
N LYS A 149 10.27 18.01 15.54
CA LYS A 149 11.05 17.51 16.66
C LYS A 149 11.42 16.04 16.57
N LEU A 150 10.51 15.20 16.00
CA LEU A 150 10.70 13.75 15.92
C LEU A 150 11.33 13.29 14.60
N ASN A 151 11.27 14.13 13.56
CA ASN A 151 11.98 13.92 12.30
C ASN A 151 12.77 15.19 11.97
N PRO A 152 13.85 15.49 12.72
CA PRO A 152 14.75 16.55 12.31
C PRO A 152 15.24 16.22 10.91
N MET A 153 15.22 17.20 10.02
CA MET A 153 15.76 17.05 8.67
C MET A 153 17.18 16.50 8.76
N GLN A 154 17.40 15.35 8.13
CA GLN A 154 18.73 14.82 7.90
C GLN A 154 19.48 15.70 6.92
#